data_3503ee89c33d2814bf1efee8b8eb5ca6
#
_entry.id   3503ee89c33d2814bf1efee8b8eb5ca6
#
_cell.length_a   1.000
_cell.length_b   1.000
_cell.length_c   1.000
_cell.angle_alpha   90.00
_cell.angle_beta   90.00
_cell.angle_gamma   90.00
#
_symmetry.space_group_name_H-M   'P 1'
#
loop_
_entity.id
_entity.type
_entity.pdbx_description
1 polymer ?
#
loop_
_entity_poly.entity_id
_entity_poly.type
_entity_poly.pdbx_seq_one_letter_code
_entity_poly.pdbx_strand_id
1 'polypeptide(L)'
;MESILTSIKLLLGIGEDYTHYDPQVIMHINSVFSTQLKQLGVGPEKGFRIEDDNATWMDFIPEENEEVTWDGVKSYMYAKVKLMFDPPTSSSHIKVLEEIIKEFEWRLSE
;
A
#
# COMPACT_ATOMS: atom_id res chain seq x y z
N MET A 1 5.27 2.21 -15.59
CA MET A 1 4.76 2.33 -14.20
C MET A 1 5.37 1.23 -13.35
N GLU A 2 5.74 1.54 -12.14
CA GLU A 2 6.38 0.54 -11.28
C GLU A 2 5.41 -0.50 -10.73
N SER A 3 5.95 -1.69 -10.46
CA SER A 3 5.22 -2.81 -9.87
C SER A 3 4.76 -2.48 -8.45
N ILE A 4 3.53 -2.86 -8.12
CA ILE A 4 3.00 -2.68 -6.76
C ILE A 4 3.85 -3.50 -5.78
N LEU A 5 4.02 -4.79 -6.05
CA LEU A 5 4.80 -5.66 -5.15
C LEU A 5 6.23 -5.19 -5.00
N THR A 6 6.92 -4.94 -6.11
CA THR A 6 8.33 -4.54 -6.08
C THR A 6 8.51 -3.23 -5.33
N SER A 7 7.66 -2.23 -5.58
CA SER A 7 7.79 -0.93 -4.92
C SER A 7 7.58 -1.03 -3.41
N ILE A 8 6.61 -1.84 -2.97
CA ILE A 8 6.38 -2.02 -1.53
C ILE A 8 7.53 -2.80 -0.89
N LYS A 9 8.03 -3.84 -1.56
CA LYS A 9 9.19 -4.58 -1.06
C LYS A 9 10.40 -3.66 -0.84
N LEU A 10 10.68 -2.79 -1.81
CA LEU A 10 11.81 -1.87 -1.70
C LEU A 10 11.65 -0.93 -0.50
N LEU A 11 10.44 -0.43 -0.27
CA LEU A 11 10.16 0.44 0.88
C LEU A 11 10.30 -0.32 2.20
N LEU A 12 10.02 -1.63 2.20
CA LEU A 12 10.19 -2.48 3.38
C LEU A 12 11.65 -2.90 3.61
N GLY A 13 12.55 -2.55 2.68
CA GLY A 13 13.95 -2.97 2.77
C GLY A 13 14.21 -4.36 2.22
N ILE A 14 13.29 -4.90 1.43
CA ILE A 14 13.43 -6.24 0.83
C ILE A 14 13.88 -6.06 -0.63
N GLY A 15 14.98 -6.70 -1.00
CA GLY A 15 15.47 -6.64 -2.37
C GLY A 15 14.49 -7.27 -3.36
N GLU A 16 14.48 -6.73 -4.58
CA GLU A 16 13.59 -7.20 -5.64
C GLU A 16 13.71 -8.70 -5.89
N ASP A 17 14.93 -9.23 -5.87
CA ASP A 17 15.20 -10.64 -6.17
C ASP A 17 14.97 -11.57 -5.00
N TYR A 18 14.71 -11.04 -3.81
CA TYR A 18 14.48 -11.86 -2.63
C TYR A 18 12.99 -12.15 -2.50
N THR A 19 12.60 -13.38 -2.80
CA THR A 19 11.18 -13.74 -2.95
C THR A 19 10.61 -14.52 -1.76
N HIS A 20 11.43 -14.76 -0.73
CA HIS A 20 11.01 -15.58 0.41
C HIS A 20 9.73 -15.06 1.09
N TYR A 21 9.58 -13.74 1.21
CA TYR A 21 8.45 -13.13 1.89
C TYR A 21 7.33 -12.69 0.95
N ASP A 22 7.46 -12.94 -0.36
CA ASP A 22 6.45 -12.50 -1.31
C ASP A 22 5.02 -12.95 -0.94
N PRO A 23 4.79 -14.22 -0.56
CA PRO A 23 3.42 -14.61 -0.20
C PRO A 23 2.82 -13.80 0.94
N GLN A 24 3.61 -13.53 1.99
CA GLN A 24 3.14 -12.73 3.12
C GLN A 24 2.90 -11.27 2.73
N VAL A 25 3.82 -10.69 1.98
CA VAL A 25 3.70 -9.30 1.54
C VAL A 25 2.46 -9.14 0.64
N ILE A 26 2.27 -10.06 -0.30
CA ILE A 26 1.10 -10.06 -1.18
C ILE A 26 -0.19 -10.17 -0.35
N MET A 27 -0.22 -11.04 0.64
CA MET A 27 -1.39 -11.19 1.51
C MET A 27 -1.73 -9.88 2.21
N HIS A 28 -0.74 -9.21 2.77
CA HIS A 28 -0.96 -7.92 3.45
C HIS A 28 -1.41 -6.83 2.48
N ILE A 29 -0.77 -6.76 1.31
CA ILE A 29 -1.17 -5.80 0.28
C ILE A 29 -2.63 -6.02 -0.11
N ASN A 30 -3.02 -7.26 -0.39
CA ASN A 30 -4.39 -7.57 -0.78
C ASN A 30 -5.39 -7.30 0.34
N SER A 31 -5.00 -7.49 1.59
CA SER A 31 -5.83 -7.15 2.73
C SER A 31 -6.15 -5.65 2.75
N VAL A 32 -5.17 -4.80 2.50
CA VAL A 32 -5.38 -3.34 2.46
C VAL A 32 -6.27 -2.96 1.29
N PHE A 33 -6.05 -3.56 0.11
CA PHE A 33 -6.90 -3.30 -1.05
C PHE A 33 -8.36 -3.66 -0.80
N SER A 34 -8.61 -4.82 -0.19
CA SER A 34 -9.98 -5.34 -0.06
C SER A 34 -10.73 -4.75 1.12
N THR A 35 -10.05 -4.13 2.07
CA THR A 35 -10.69 -3.57 3.25
C THR A 35 -10.61 -2.04 3.24
N GLN A 36 -9.48 -1.47 3.66
CA GLN A 36 -9.36 -0.04 3.87
C GLN A 36 -9.54 0.78 2.60
N LEU A 37 -8.84 0.43 1.54
CA LEU A 37 -8.91 1.21 0.31
C LEU A 37 -10.29 1.09 -0.34
N LYS A 38 -10.88 -0.08 -0.29
CA LYS A 38 -12.23 -0.26 -0.82
C LYS A 38 -13.25 0.56 -0.04
N GLN A 39 -13.14 0.59 1.28
CA GLN A 39 -14.03 1.40 2.13
C GLN A 39 -13.88 2.89 1.85
N LEU A 40 -12.68 3.34 1.52
CA LEU A 40 -12.42 4.74 1.18
C LEU A 40 -12.88 5.10 -0.22
N GLY A 41 -13.33 4.13 -1.00
CA GLY A 41 -13.77 4.37 -2.36
C GLY A 41 -12.61 4.56 -3.34
N VAL A 42 -11.43 4.06 -3.01
CA VAL A 42 -10.25 4.18 -3.86
C VAL A 42 -10.08 2.89 -4.66
N GLY A 43 -9.96 3.03 -5.97
CA GLY A 43 -9.78 1.91 -6.88
C GLY A 43 -11.10 1.39 -7.45
N PRO A 44 -11.06 0.23 -8.14
CA PRO A 44 -12.24 -0.33 -8.79
C PRO A 44 -13.33 -0.70 -7.79
N GLU A 45 -14.60 -0.48 -8.15
CA GLU A 45 -15.74 -0.84 -7.30
C GLU A 45 -15.75 -2.31 -6.91
N LYS A 46 -15.36 -3.17 -7.81
CA LYS A 46 -15.35 -4.62 -7.56
C LYS A 46 -14.15 -5.08 -6.72
N GLY A 47 -13.28 -4.15 -6.36
CA GLY A 47 -12.08 -4.46 -5.60
C GLY A 47 -10.87 -4.71 -6.48
N PHE A 48 -9.72 -4.87 -5.87
CA PHE A 48 -8.46 -5.06 -6.56
C PHE A 48 -7.57 -5.99 -5.74
N ARG A 49 -6.79 -6.82 -6.43
CA ARG A 49 -5.80 -7.68 -5.76
C ARG A 49 -4.64 -7.97 -6.72
N ILE A 50 -3.49 -8.32 -6.16
CA ILE A 50 -2.32 -8.72 -6.93
C ILE A 50 -2.01 -10.19 -6.65
N GLU A 51 -1.31 -10.85 -7.59
CA GLU A 51 -0.87 -12.23 -7.44
C GLU A 51 0.64 -12.37 -7.58
N ASP A 52 1.27 -11.38 -8.22
CA ASP A 52 2.70 -11.40 -8.51
C ASP A 52 3.21 -9.96 -8.66
N ASP A 53 4.38 -9.80 -9.28
CA ASP A 53 5.00 -8.48 -9.48
C ASP A 53 4.62 -7.81 -10.81
N ASN A 54 3.64 -8.34 -11.53
CA ASN A 54 3.24 -7.76 -12.81
C ASN A 54 2.30 -6.56 -12.68
N ALA A 55 1.42 -6.58 -11.68
CA ALA A 55 0.45 -5.49 -11.51
C ALA A 55 1.13 -4.19 -11.10
N THR A 56 0.67 -3.08 -11.69
CA THR A 56 1.24 -1.76 -11.44
C THR A 56 0.22 -0.86 -10.74
N TRP A 57 0.71 0.28 -10.22
CA TRP A 57 -0.18 1.26 -9.59
C TRP A 57 -1.20 1.83 -10.57
N MET A 58 -0.82 1.94 -11.85
CA MET A 58 -1.74 2.39 -12.89
C MET A 58 -2.86 1.37 -13.14
N ASP A 59 -2.59 0.08 -12.95
CA ASP A 59 -3.63 -0.94 -13.04
C ASP A 59 -4.68 -0.76 -11.95
N PHE A 60 -4.25 -0.33 -10.77
CA PHE A 60 -5.15 -0.07 -9.65
C PHE A 60 -5.91 1.24 -9.84
N ILE A 61 -5.23 2.31 -10.21
CA ILE A 61 -5.81 3.63 -10.47
C ILE A 61 -5.31 4.09 -11.84
N PRO A 62 -6.15 4.02 -12.90
CA PRO A 62 -5.69 4.43 -14.24
C PRO A 62 -5.33 5.91 -14.34
N GLU A 63 -5.98 6.78 -13.56
CA GLU A 63 -5.72 8.22 -13.56
C GLU A 63 -5.65 8.76 -12.14
N GLU A 64 -4.68 9.64 -11.90
CA GLU A 64 -4.58 10.36 -10.63
C GLU A 64 -5.58 11.51 -10.59
N ASN A 65 -5.90 11.96 -9.38
CA ASN A 65 -6.64 13.21 -9.17
C ASN A 65 -5.99 13.97 -8.00
N GLU A 66 -6.59 15.11 -7.61
CA GLU A 66 -6.01 15.94 -6.55
C GLU A 66 -5.90 15.24 -5.20
N GLU A 67 -6.82 14.34 -4.91
CA GLU A 67 -6.90 13.67 -3.60
C GLU A 67 -6.19 12.32 -3.59
N VAL A 68 -6.16 11.65 -4.75
CA VAL A 68 -5.61 10.28 -4.83
C VAL A 68 -4.53 10.25 -5.90
N THR A 69 -3.28 10.22 -5.45
CA THR A 69 -2.13 10.11 -6.33
C THR A 69 -1.49 8.73 -6.17
N TRP A 70 -0.73 8.28 -7.18
CA TRP A 70 -0.01 7.00 -7.07
C TRP A 70 0.96 7.01 -5.89
N ASP A 71 1.69 8.11 -5.70
CA ASP A 71 2.63 8.22 -4.58
C ASP A 71 1.90 8.19 -3.23
N GLY A 72 0.76 8.85 -3.14
CA GLY A 72 -0.03 8.85 -1.92
C GLY A 72 -0.55 7.46 -1.56
N VAL A 73 -1.10 6.74 -2.54
CA VAL A 73 -1.57 5.37 -2.33
C VAL A 73 -0.42 4.44 -1.97
N LYS A 74 0.72 4.59 -2.64
CA LYS A 74 1.91 3.79 -2.35
C LYS A 74 2.39 4.01 -0.92
N SER A 75 2.45 5.27 -0.47
CA SER A 75 2.86 5.60 0.91
C SER A 75 1.88 5.04 1.93
N TYR A 76 0.59 5.15 1.67
CA TYR A 76 -0.44 4.60 2.53
C TYR A 76 -0.31 3.07 2.63
N MET A 77 -0.19 2.41 1.48
CA MET A 77 -0.02 0.96 1.41
C MET A 77 1.21 0.52 2.20
N TYR A 78 2.34 1.20 1.97
CA TYR A 78 3.58 0.90 2.69
C TYR A 78 3.38 1.01 4.20
N ALA A 79 2.78 2.11 4.67
CA ALA A 79 2.60 2.32 6.10
C ALA A 79 1.74 1.22 6.73
N LYS A 80 0.65 0.83 6.05
CA LYS A 80 -0.22 -0.24 6.52
C LYS A 80 0.50 -1.58 6.55
N VAL A 81 1.19 -1.93 5.46
CA VAL A 81 1.90 -3.21 5.35
C VAL A 81 3.05 -3.27 6.35
N LYS A 82 3.80 -2.19 6.50
CA LYS A 82 4.92 -2.12 7.45
C LYS A 82 4.46 -2.43 8.87
N LEU A 83 3.34 -1.86 9.29
CA LEU A 83 2.81 -2.08 10.64
C LEU A 83 2.34 -3.52 10.85
N MET A 84 1.88 -4.20 9.80
CA MET A 84 1.42 -5.59 9.90
C MET A 84 2.54 -6.62 9.74
N PHE A 85 3.44 -6.36 8.79
CA PHE A 85 4.46 -7.34 8.39
C PHE A 85 5.74 -7.22 9.21
N ASP A 86 6.19 -6.01 9.46
CA ASP A 86 7.49 -5.77 10.11
C ASP A 86 7.44 -4.45 10.89
N PRO A 87 6.63 -4.40 11.99
CA PRO A 87 6.45 -3.14 12.71
C PRO A 87 7.77 -2.64 13.30
N PRO A 88 8.00 -1.32 13.25
CA PRO A 88 9.20 -0.75 13.87
C PRO A 88 9.17 -0.91 15.38
N THR A 89 10.34 -0.92 16.00
CA THR A 89 10.46 -0.98 17.47
C THR A 89 10.39 0.40 18.10
N SER A 90 10.70 1.44 17.35
CA SER A 90 10.70 2.82 17.84
C SER A 90 9.28 3.40 17.83
N SER A 91 8.84 3.93 18.97
CA SER A 91 7.51 4.54 19.06
C SER A 91 7.39 5.78 18.16
N SER A 92 8.47 6.52 17.96
CA SER A 92 8.43 7.69 17.07
C SER A 92 8.29 7.27 15.60
N HIS A 93 8.90 6.17 15.19
CA HIS A 93 8.74 5.66 13.83
C HIS A 93 7.31 5.14 13.60
N ILE A 94 6.75 4.44 14.59
CA ILE A 94 5.35 3.98 14.53
C ILE A 94 4.42 5.18 14.36
N LYS A 95 4.68 6.25 15.11
CA LYS A 95 3.87 7.46 15.04
C LYS A 95 3.91 8.10 13.65
N VAL A 96 5.07 8.13 13.00
CA VAL A 96 5.19 8.65 11.64
C VAL A 96 4.31 7.85 10.68
N LEU A 97 4.35 6.52 10.77
CA LEU A 97 3.52 5.67 9.92
C LEU A 97 2.03 5.90 10.18
N GLU A 98 1.64 6.03 11.45
CA GLU A 98 0.25 6.30 11.80
C GLU A 98 -0.23 7.65 11.28
N GLU A 99 0.64 8.65 11.25
CA GLU A 99 0.30 9.97 10.70
C GLU A 99 0.09 9.90 9.18
N ILE A 100 0.89 9.13 8.46
CA ILE A 100 0.71 8.92 7.02
C ILE A 100 -0.67 8.30 6.77
N ILE A 101 -1.02 7.28 7.53
CA ILE A 101 -2.30 6.58 7.41
C ILE A 101 -3.46 7.53 7.70
N LYS A 102 -3.37 8.23 8.81
CA LYS A 102 -4.43 9.13 9.28
C LYS A 102 -4.68 10.26 8.28
N GLU A 103 -3.64 10.87 7.76
CA GLU A 103 -3.78 11.97 6.82
C GLU A 103 -4.44 11.51 5.53
N PHE A 104 -4.04 10.37 5.00
CA PHE A 104 -4.65 9.83 3.79
C PHE A 104 -6.14 9.53 4.00
N GLU A 105 -6.47 8.87 5.10
CA GLU A 105 -7.87 8.52 5.40
C GLU A 105 -8.71 9.76 5.67
N TRP A 106 -8.15 10.74 6.35
CA TRP A 106 -8.85 11.98 6.67
C TRP A 106 -9.24 12.75 5.40
N ARG A 107 -8.34 12.85 4.44
CA ARG A 107 -8.62 13.53 3.18
C ARG A 107 -9.81 12.94 2.42
N LEU A 108 -9.98 11.65 2.53
CA LEU A 108 -10.98 10.92 1.76
C LEU A 108 -12.29 10.70 2.51
N SER A 109 -12.34 11.03 3.78
CA SER A 109 -13.52 10.79 4.61
C SER A 109 -14.49 11.97 4.68
N GLU A 110 -14.22 13.01 3.92
CA GLU A 110 -15.06 14.20 3.90
C GLU A 110 -16.32 14.04 3.08
#